data_1edef997ec804a7e399aa4c9708d8e2f
#
_entry.id   1edef997ec804a7e399aa4c9708d8e2f
#
_cell.length_a   1.000
_cell.length_b   1.000
_cell.length_c   1.000
_cell.angle_alpha   90.00
_cell.angle_beta   90.00
_cell.angle_gamma   90.00
#
_symmetry.space_group_name_H-M   'P 1'
#
loop_
_entity.id
_entity.type
_entity.pdbx_description
1 polymer ?
#
loop_
_entity_poly.entity_id
_entity_poly.type
_entity_poly.pdbx_seq_one_letter_code
_entity_poly.pdbx_strand_id
1 'polypeptide(L)'
;LHVYYVFEEPIDLYPNIKLQLKALKYDLTFRMWEYKATSTKKEIQYQSINQSFRMVGSVNGKYGNVVKAYKTGEKVTLEYLNRYVKKENQVDVNRPFRPSKMTRAEAKEKYPEWYERVIVNKSKQLKKWDIKGKTGYALYNWWLGKIGEVRGGHRYYYMMCLAIYACKCDVPKKKLKDDMYN
;
A
#
# COMPACT_ATOMS: atom_id res chain seq x y z
N LEU A 1 16.90 -12.01 1.87
CA LEU A 1 17.50 -11.09 2.83
C LEU A 1 16.59 -9.88 3.00
N HIS A 2 16.37 -9.43 4.23
CA HIS A 2 15.67 -8.19 4.55
C HIS A 2 16.59 -7.32 5.39
N VAL A 3 16.60 -6.02 5.11
CA VAL A 3 17.35 -5.03 5.89
C VAL A 3 16.35 -4.20 6.68
N TYR A 4 16.65 -4.01 7.96
CA TYR A 4 15.83 -3.24 8.89
C TYR A 4 16.64 -2.07 9.42
N TYR A 5 16.11 -0.87 9.29
CA TYR A 5 16.60 0.31 9.96
C TYR A 5 15.74 0.53 11.21
N VAL A 6 16.34 0.38 12.37
CA VAL A 6 15.68 0.62 13.65
C VAL A 6 15.95 2.05 14.07
N PHE A 7 14.90 2.83 14.25
CA PHE A 7 15.03 4.22 14.68
C PHE A 7 15.37 4.32 16.17
N GLU A 8 16.13 5.34 16.55
CA GLU A 8 16.42 5.67 17.94
C GLU A 8 15.14 6.03 18.69
N GLU A 9 14.30 6.87 18.08
CA GLU A 9 13.02 7.30 18.60
C GLU A 9 11.86 6.79 17.74
N PRO A 10 10.71 6.47 18.35
CA PRO A 10 9.51 6.09 17.62
C PRO A 10 9.03 7.25 16.72
N ILE A 11 8.55 6.92 15.54
CA ILE A 11 7.96 7.89 14.61
C ILE A 11 6.46 7.62 14.51
N ASP A 12 5.63 8.62 14.82
CA ASP A 12 4.19 8.54 14.67
C ASP A 12 3.79 8.40 13.20
N LEU A 13 3.09 7.32 12.86
CA LEU A 13 2.68 7.01 11.49
C LEU A 13 1.38 7.71 11.08
N TYR A 14 1.33 9.03 11.22
CA TYR A 14 0.24 9.79 10.63
C TYR A 14 0.22 9.62 9.11
N PRO A 15 -0.94 9.76 8.43
CA PRO A 15 -1.06 9.49 7.00
C PRO A 15 -0.05 10.25 6.12
N ASN A 16 0.26 11.51 6.44
CA ASN A 16 1.27 12.32 5.76
C ASN A 16 2.69 11.79 5.95
N ILE A 17 3.04 11.39 7.18
CA ILE A 17 4.35 10.83 7.52
C ILE A 17 4.52 9.47 6.84
N LYS A 18 3.47 8.64 6.88
CA LYS A 18 3.47 7.34 6.21
C LYS A 18 3.73 7.45 4.70
N LEU A 19 3.17 8.45 4.03
CA LEU A 19 3.42 8.69 2.60
C LEU A 19 4.87 9.11 2.34
N GLN A 20 5.43 9.97 3.16
CA GLN A 20 6.82 10.41 3.06
C GLN A 20 7.79 9.24 3.34
N LEU A 21 7.56 8.48 4.40
CA LEU A 21 8.35 7.28 4.71
C LEU A 21 8.28 6.23 3.59
N LYS A 22 7.15 6.13 2.87
CA LYS A 22 7.05 5.28 1.68
C LYS A 22 7.99 5.76 0.58
N ALA A 23 8.04 7.07 0.30
CA ALA A 23 8.92 7.66 -0.70
C ALA A 23 10.40 7.45 -0.34
N LEU A 24 10.76 7.74 0.93
CA LEU A 24 12.10 7.49 1.46
C LEU A 24 12.51 6.01 1.31
N LYS A 25 11.64 5.09 1.74
CA LYS A 25 11.90 3.65 1.64
C LYS A 25 12.11 3.22 0.19
N TYR A 26 11.35 3.74 -0.75
CA TYR A 26 11.47 3.39 -2.15
C TYR A 26 12.77 3.91 -2.76
N ASP A 27 13.18 5.15 -2.44
CA ASP A 27 14.46 5.71 -2.91
C ASP A 27 15.66 4.93 -2.32
N LEU A 28 15.64 4.61 -1.03
CA LEU A 28 16.64 3.76 -0.39
C LEU A 28 16.69 2.36 -1.04
N THR A 29 15.52 1.75 -1.31
CA THR A 29 15.46 0.45 -1.97
C THR A 29 16.07 0.52 -3.35
N PHE A 30 15.74 1.54 -4.14
CA PHE A 30 16.30 1.76 -5.47
C PHE A 30 17.82 1.83 -5.42
N ARG A 31 18.39 2.65 -4.55
CA ARG A 31 19.83 2.84 -4.41
C ARG A 31 20.55 1.57 -3.98
N MET A 32 19.99 0.81 -3.04
CA MET A 32 20.57 -0.46 -2.61
C MET A 32 20.51 -1.52 -3.71
N TRP A 33 19.51 -1.47 -4.59
CA TRP A 33 19.31 -2.47 -5.64
C TRP A 33 20.31 -2.35 -6.79
N GLU A 34 20.93 -1.20 -6.97
CA GLU A 34 21.99 -0.98 -7.95
C GLU A 34 23.25 -1.77 -7.64
N TYR A 35 23.46 -2.19 -6.39
CA TYR A 35 24.61 -2.98 -6.01
C TYR A 35 24.36 -4.48 -6.28
N LYS A 36 25.22 -5.09 -7.11
CA LYS A 36 25.13 -6.52 -7.49
C LYS A 36 25.11 -7.47 -6.28
N ALA A 37 25.66 -7.06 -5.14
CA ALA A 37 25.68 -7.84 -3.91
C ALA A 37 24.31 -7.94 -3.22
N THR A 38 23.35 -7.07 -3.53
CA THR A 38 22.09 -6.98 -2.81
C THR A 38 20.94 -7.76 -3.47
N SER A 39 21.01 -7.98 -4.78
CA SER A 39 19.99 -8.77 -5.48
C SER A 39 20.56 -9.46 -6.73
N THR A 40 20.11 -10.71 -6.93
CA THR A 40 20.32 -11.45 -8.19
C THR A 40 19.22 -11.17 -9.20
N LYS A 41 18.16 -10.47 -8.83
CA LYS A 41 17.04 -10.13 -9.72
C LYS A 41 17.22 -8.75 -10.34
N LYS A 42 16.94 -8.64 -11.64
CA LYS A 42 16.97 -7.37 -12.36
C LYS A 42 15.85 -6.42 -11.93
N GLU A 43 14.68 -6.96 -11.56
CA GLU A 43 13.52 -6.16 -11.18
C GLU A 43 13.57 -5.82 -9.69
N ILE A 44 13.47 -4.53 -9.37
CA ILE A 44 13.42 -4.03 -8.01
C ILE A 44 12.13 -4.49 -7.32
N GLN A 45 12.25 -5.06 -6.13
CA GLN A 45 11.10 -5.49 -5.33
C GLN A 45 10.79 -4.46 -4.25
N TYR A 46 9.88 -3.55 -4.57
CA TYR A 46 9.37 -2.62 -3.57
C TYR A 46 8.39 -3.29 -2.63
N GLN A 47 8.56 -3.04 -1.35
CA GLN A 47 7.67 -3.56 -0.30
C GLN A 47 6.90 -2.42 0.35
N SER A 48 5.67 -2.70 0.75
CA SER A 48 4.86 -1.75 1.53
C SER A 48 5.58 -1.32 2.80
N ILE A 49 5.31 -0.10 3.26
CA ILE A 49 5.81 0.38 4.54
C ILE A 49 5.26 -0.43 5.72
N ASN A 50 4.10 -1.04 5.56
CA ASN A 50 3.45 -1.91 6.54
C ASN A 50 3.68 -3.40 6.21
N GLN A 51 4.77 -3.73 5.54
CA GLN A 51 5.07 -5.13 5.20
C GLN A 51 5.26 -5.95 6.47
N SER A 52 4.48 -7.03 6.59
CA SER A 52 4.70 -8.03 7.63
C SER A 52 5.90 -8.91 7.29
N PHE A 53 6.63 -9.31 8.32
CA PHE A 53 7.80 -10.18 8.21
C PHE A 53 7.59 -11.41 9.06
N ARG A 54 8.27 -12.49 8.66
CA ARG A 54 8.28 -13.71 9.47
C ARG A 54 9.01 -13.46 10.77
N MET A 55 8.48 -14.03 11.83
CA MET A 55 9.10 -13.95 13.16
C MET A 55 10.46 -14.65 13.16
N VAL A 56 11.43 -14.05 13.84
CA VAL A 56 12.73 -14.67 14.08
C VAL A 56 12.52 -15.98 14.85
N GLY A 57 13.21 -17.03 14.44
CA GLY A 57 13.05 -18.39 14.97
C GLY A 57 11.97 -19.22 14.28
N SER A 58 11.06 -18.61 13.50
CA SER A 58 10.07 -19.37 12.72
C SER A 58 10.69 -20.08 11.53
N VAL A 59 10.06 -21.17 11.10
CA VAL A 59 10.48 -21.92 9.91
C VAL A 59 9.81 -21.32 8.65
N ASN A 60 10.60 -21.08 7.62
CA ASN A 60 10.09 -20.72 6.31
C ASN A 60 9.50 -21.96 5.62
N GLY A 61 8.19 -22.07 5.55
CA GLY A 61 7.50 -23.23 4.99
C GLY A 61 7.85 -23.56 3.53
N LYS A 62 8.35 -22.56 2.75
CA LYS A 62 8.76 -22.80 1.37
C LYS A 62 10.13 -23.47 1.25
N TYR A 63 11.07 -23.16 2.12
CA TYR A 63 12.46 -23.59 2.01
C TYR A 63 12.96 -24.39 3.22
N GLY A 64 12.14 -24.57 4.26
CA GLY A 64 12.51 -25.27 5.48
C GLY A 64 13.53 -24.53 6.38
N ASN A 65 13.99 -23.36 5.99
CA ASN A 65 15.02 -22.62 6.70
C ASN A 65 14.45 -21.86 7.90
N VAL A 66 15.17 -21.86 9.01
CA VAL A 66 14.85 -21.04 10.17
C VAL A 66 15.17 -19.57 9.89
N VAL A 67 14.24 -18.69 10.23
CA VAL A 67 14.43 -17.23 10.11
C VAL A 67 15.38 -16.76 11.19
N LYS A 68 16.49 -16.18 10.78
CA LYS A 68 17.52 -15.61 11.66
C LYS A 68 17.60 -14.11 11.49
N ALA A 69 17.91 -13.38 12.57
CA ALA A 69 18.21 -11.95 12.53
C ALA A 69 19.61 -11.70 13.10
N TYR A 70 20.28 -10.74 12.54
CA TYR A 70 21.61 -10.32 12.95
C TYR A 70 21.64 -8.82 13.16
N LYS A 71 22.17 -8.37 14.29
CA LYS A 71 22.47 -6.95 14.51
C LYS A 71 23.77 -6.63 13.78
N THR A 72 23.71 -5.70 12.83
CA THR A 72 24.86 -5.32 12.00
C THR A 72 25.30 -3.87 12.21
N GLY A 73 24.49 -3.08 12.92
CA GLY A 73 24.75 -1.68 13.18
C GLY A 73 23.94 -1.15 14.38
N GLU A 74 24.08 0.11 14.65
CA GLU A 74 23.33 0.82 15.68
C GLU A 74 21.98 1.32 15.17
N LYS A 75 21.15 1.81 16.08
CA LYS A 75 19.94 2.52 15.73
C LYS A 75 20.28 3.78 14.91
N VAL A 76 19.35 4.23 14.08
CA VAL A 76 19.56 5.37 13.19
C VAL A 76 18.53 6.47 13.45
N THR A 77 18.90 7.70 13.15
CA THR A 77 17.95 8.82 13.13
C THR A 77 17.30 8.96 11.75
N LEU A 78 16.17 9.63 11.69
CA LEU A 78 15.50 9.95 10.44
C LEU A 78 16.37 10.89 9.57
N GLU A 79 17.04 11.85 10.19
CA GLU A 79 17.95 12.79 9.55
C GLU A 79 19.12 12.05 8.90
N TYR A 80 19.64 11.02 9.55
CA TYR A 80 20.68 10.18 8.97
C TYR A 80 20.20 9.53 7.66
N LEU A 81 19.03 8.90 7.65
CA LEU A 81 18.47 8.28 6.43
C LEU A 81 18.12 9.31 5.35
N ASN A 82 17.64 10.49 5.72
CA ASN A 82 17.34 11.57 4.79
C ASN A 82 18.55 11.99 3.95
N ARG A 83 19.78 11.82 4.45
CA ARG A 83 21.01 12.16 3.69
C ARG A 83 21.24 11.28 2.47
N TYR A 84 20.66 10.08 2.47
CA TYR A 84 20.86 9.08 1.41
C TYR A 84 19.75 9.08 0.37
N VAL A 85 18.79 9.96 0.44
CA VAL A 85 17.68 10.04 -0.52
C VAL A 85 17.62 11.42 -1.18
N LYS A 86 16.91 11.51 -2.31
CA LYS A 86 16.68 12.78 -2.98
C LYS A 86 15.87 13.72 -2.08
N LYS A 87 16.08 15.03 -2.23
CA LYS A 87 15.42 16.06 -1.41
C LYS A 87 13.90 15.92 -1.41
N GLU A 88 13.30 15.60 -2.55
CA GLU A 88 11.85 15.38 -2.67
C GLU A 88 11.32 14.15 -1.93
N ASN A 89 12.21 13.19 -1.61
CA ASN A 89 11.88 11.94 -0.92
C ASN A 89 12.28 11.96 0.56
N GLN A 90 12.82 13.08 1.04
CA GLN A 90 13.13 13.25 2.46
C GLN A 90 11.85 13.36 3.29
N VAL A 91 11.91 12.87 4.52
CA VAL A 91 10.80 12.92 5.46
C VAL A 91 10.94 14.14 6.35
N ASP A 92 9.90 14.94 6.39
CA ASP A 92 9.72 16.05 7.33
C ASP A 92 8.53 15.73 8.24
N VAL A 93 8.82 15.42 9.50
CA VAL A 93 7.79 15.05 10.50
C VAL A 93 6.88 16.22 10.85
N ASN A 94 7.35 17.46 10.64
CA ASN A 94 6.60 18.68 10.93
C ASN A 94 5.70 19.12 9.77
N ARG A 95 5.80 18.44 8.62
CA ARG A 95 5.00 18.78 7.44
C ARG A 95 3.50 18.63 7.74
N PRO A 96 2.71 19.71 7.58
CA PRO A 96 1.29 19.65 7.89
C PRO A 96 0.55 18.62 7.02
N PHE A 97 -0.37 17.91 7.64
CA PHE A 97 -1.19 16.94 6.92
C PHE A 97 -2.20 17.65 6.01
N ARG A 98 -2.03 17.48 4.71
CA ARG A 98 -3.01 17.90 3.70
C ARG A 98 -3.34 16.69 2.83
N PRO A 99 -4.42 15.95 3.14
CA PRO A 99 -4.80 14.73 2.41
C PRO A 99 -5.17 15.02 0.95
N SER A 100 -5.63 16.22 0.68
CA SER A 100 -5.86 16.73 -0.67
C SER A 100 -5.48 18.20 -0.74
N LYS A 101 -5.27 18.73 -1.96
CA LYS A 101 -5.09 20.18 -2.18
C LYS A 101 -6.39 20.95 -2.00
N MET A 102 -7.52 20.24 -1.88
CA MET A 102 -8.86 20.78 -1.79
C MET A 102 -9.26 21.00 -0.33
N THR A 103 -9.76 22.17 -0.01
CA THR A 103 -10.36 22.45 1.29
C THR A 103 -11.72 21.77 1.43
N ARG A 104 -12.24 21.69 2.67
CA ARG A 104 -13.60 21.16 2.89
C ARG A 104 -14.68 22.02 2.25
N ALA A 105 -14.48 23.33 2.18
CA ALA A 105 -15.42 24.25 1.53
C ALA A 105 -15.48 23.99 0.02
N GLU A 106 -14.33 23.93 -0.63
CA GLU A 106 -14.23 23.57 -2.06
C GLU A 106 -14.78 22.16 -2.34
N ALA A 107 -14.55 21.21 -1.44
CA ALA A 107 -15.09 19.86 -1.60
C ALA A 107 -16.63 19.82 -1.45
N LYS A 108 -17.20 20.66 -0.61
CA LYS A 108 -18.66 20.82 -0.44
C LYS A 108 -19.27 21.37 -1.73
N GLU A 109 -18.66 22.38 -2.31
CA GLU A 109 -19.12 23.00 -3.55
C GLU A 109 -19.00 22.05 -4.74
N LYS A 110 -17.81 21.44 -4.91
CA LYS A 110 -17.51 20.59 -6.07
C LYS A 110 -18.14 19.20 -6.01
N TYR A 111 -18.32 18.65 -4.82
CA TYR A 111 -18.82 17.30 -4.60
C TYR A 111 -19.89 17.28 -3.47
N PRO A 112 -21.04 17.96 -3.63
CA PRO A 112 -22.03 18.11 -2.57
C PRO A 112 -22.57 16.77 -2.06
N GLU A 113 -22.86 15.81 -2.96
CA GLU A 113 -23.34 14.49 -2.57
C GLU A 113 -22.32 13.70 -1.74
N TRP A 114 -21.03 13.79 -2.10
CA TRP A 114 -19.98 13.16 -1.31
C TRP A 114 -19.88 13.80 0.06
N TYR A 115 -19.91 15.15 0.10
CA TYR A 115 -19.80 15.90 1.33
C TYR A 115 -20.94 15.55 2.28
N GLU A 116 -22.19 15.57 1.79
CA GLU A 116 -23.36 15.19 2.56
C GLU A 116 -23.26 13.76 3.11
N ARG A 117 -22.94 12.80 2.27
CA ARG A 117 -22.86 11.38 2.64
C ARG A 117 -21.71 11.08 3.61
N VAL A 118 -20.51 11.61 3.36
CA VAL A 118 -19.30 11.21 4.10
C VAL A 118 -19.03 12.10 5.30
N ILE A 119 -19.25 13.41 5.16
CA ILE A 119 -18.93 14.40 6.19
C ILE A 119 -20.11 14.65 7.12
N VAL A 120 -21.28 14.89 6.57
CA VAL A 120 -22.49 15.20 7.37
C VAL A 120 -23.06 13.91 7.96
N ASN A 121 -23.42 12.95 7.11
CA ASN A 121 -24.07 11.71 7.52
C ASN A 121 -23.10 10.64 8.02
N LYS A 122 -21.79 10.88 7.95
CA LYS A 122 -20.72 9.96 8.38
C LYS A 122 -20.88 8.53 7.84
N SER A 123 -21.50 8.39 6.67
CA SER A 123 -21.78 7.09 6.06
C SER A 123 -20.48 6.41 5.61
N LYS A 124 -20.26 5.20 6.08
CA LYS A 124 -19.14 4.33 5.63
C LYS A 124 -19.50 3.47 4.42
N GLN A 125 -20.75 3.52 3.96
CA GLN A 125 -21.18 2.72 2.83
C GLN A 125 -20.54 3.22 1.53
N LEU A 126 -20.03 2.30 0.74
CA LEU A 126 -19.56 2.60 -0.62
C LEU A 126 -20.77 2.94 -1.50
N LYS A 127 -20.69 4.08 -2.21
CA LYS A 127 -21.70 4.42 -3.22
C LYS A 127 -21.63 3.35 -4.32
N LYS A 128 -22.74 2.66 -4.57
CA LYS A 128 -22.85 1.77 -5.73
C LYS A 128 -22.75 2.60 -7.02
N TRP A 129 -22.16 2.02 -8.05
CA TRP A 129 -22.20 2.66 -9.36
C TRP A 129 -23.59 2.51 -9.94
N ASP A 130 -24.24 3.64 -10.09
CA ASP A 130 -25.47 3.73 -10.87
C ASP A 130 -25.11 3.83 -12.35
N ILE A 131 -24.99 2.67 -12.98
CA ILE A 131 -24.81 2.58 -14.43
C ILE A 131 -26.21 2.39 -15.02
N LYS A 132 -26.97 3.50 -15.11
CA LYS A 132 -28.27 3.65 -15.81
C LYS A 132 -28.83 2.31 -16.34
N GLY A 133 -29.53 1.55 -15.50
CA GLY A 133 -30.29 0.35 -15.89
C GLY A 133 -29.47 -0.87 -16.36
N LYS A 134 -28.14 -0.84 -16.29
CA LYS A 134 -27.28 -1.99 -16.59
C LYS A 134 -26.60 -2.47 -15.30
N THR A 135 -27.25 -3.34 -14.58
CA THR A 135 -26.62 -4.20 -13.57
C THR A 135 -25.71 -5.21 -14.27
N GLY A 136 -24.66 -4.72 -14.91
CA GLY A 136 -23.74 -5.59 -15.60
C GLY A 136 -22.50 -5.79 -14.74
N TYR A 137 -22.05 -7.03 -14.56
CA TYR A 137 -20.76 -7.36 -13.98
C TYR A 137 -19.59 -7.03 -14.93
N ALA A 138 -19.79 -6.21 -15.95
CA ALA A 138 -18.80 -5.97 -17.00
C ALA A 138 -17.44 -5.52 -16.45
N LEU A 139 -17.42 -4.55 -15.53
CA LEU A 139 -16.19 -4.08 -14.91
C LEU A 139 -15.57 -5.14 -13.99
N TYR A 140 -16.40 -5.85 -13.23
CA TYR A 140 -15.96 -6.94 -12.37
C TYR A 140 -15.34 -8.08 -13.21
N ASN A 141 -16.00 -8.52 -14.25
CA ASN A 141 -15.53 -9.57 -15.13
C ASN A 141 -14.27 -9.15 -15.91
N TRP A 142 -14.21 -7.89 -16.35
CA TRP A 142 -13.01 -7.36 -16.99
C TRP A 142 -11.80 -7.43 -16.05
N TRP A 143 -11.97 -7.03 -14.79
CA TRP A 143 -10.90 -7.10 -13.80
C TRP A 143 -10.54 -8.54 -13.44
N LEU A 144 -11.54 -9.42 -13.28
CA LEU A 144 -11.34 -10.84 -13.03
C LEU A 144 -10.50 -11.48 -14.14
N GLY A 145 -10.75 -11.14 -15.39
CA GLY A 145 -9.96 -11.61 -16.54
C GLY A 145 -8.50 -11.16 -16.55
N LYS A 146 -8.12 -10.17 -15.72
CA LYS A 146 -6.73 -9.69 -15.60
C LYS A 146 -5.87 -10.53 -14.65
N ILE A 147 -6.37 -11.61 -14.08
CA ILE A 147 -5.63 -12.41 -13.10
C ILE A 147 -4.32 -12.95 -13.66
N GLY A 148 -4.28 -13.34 -14.92
CA GLY A 148 -3.08 -13.83 -15.59
C GLY A 148 -1.97 -12.78 -15.75
N GLU A 149 -2.30 -11.48 -15.64
CA GLU A 149 -1.36 -10.38 -15.71
C GLU A 149 -0.78 -9.99 -14.34
N VAL A 150 -1.26 -10.61 -13.24
CA VAL A 150 -0.89 -10.27 -11.86
C VAL A 150 0.49 -10.83 -11.53
N ARG A 151 1.44 -9.94 -11.33
CA ARG A 151 2.81 -10.28 -10.95
C ARG A 151 2.98 -10.47 -9.45
N GLY A 152 4.08 -11.11 -9.05
CA GLY A 152 4.46 -11.26 -7.65
C GLY A 152 4.50 -9.91 -6.92
N GLY A 153 3.92 -9.85 -5.71
CA GLY A 153 3.80 -8.63 -4.93
C GLY A 153 2.50 -7.84 -5.15
N HIS A 154 1.78 -8.05 -6.26
CA HIS A 154 0.56 -7.31 -6.57
C HIS A 154 -0.74 -8.06 -6.27
N ARG A 155 -0.68 -9.30 -5.80
CA ARG A 155 -1.86 -10.13 -5.51
C ARG A 155 -2.84 -9.48 -4.55
N TYR A 156 -2.34 -8.91 -3.46
CA TYR A 156 -3.19 -8.21 -2.49
C TYR A 156 -3.94 -7.04 -3.12
N TYR A 157 -3.23 -6.23 -3.91
CA TYR A 157 -3.84 -5.11 -4.62
C TYR A 157 -4.91 -5.57 -5.61
N TYR A 158 -4.63 -6.63 -6.37
CA TYR A 158 -5.57 -7.23 -7.29
C TYR A 158 -6.86 -7.69 -6.58
N MET A 159 -6.73 -8.45 -5.50
CA MET A 159 -7.85 -8.96 -4.72
C MET A 159 -8.66 -7.84 -4.07
N MET A 160 -7.99 -6.81 -3.56
CA MET A 160 -8.65 -5.62 -3.01
C MET A 160 -9.47 -4.89 -4.07
N CYS A 161 -8.93 -4.69 -5.26
CA CYS A 161 -9.66 -4.07 -6.38
C CYS A 161 -10.85 -4.93 -6.82
N LEU A 162 -10.67 -6.25 -6.91
CA LEU A 162 -11.76 -7.18 -7.25
C LEU A 162 -12.91 -7.08 -6.24
N ALA A 163 -12.60 -7.03 -4.93
CA ALA A 163 -13.61 -6.84 -3.89
C ALA A 163 -14.33 -5.49 -4.00
N ILE A 164 -13.59 -4.40 -4.32
CA ILE A 164 -14.18 -3.08 -4.55
C ILE A 164 -15.13 -3.13 -5.75
N TYR A 165 -14.72 -3.73 -6.86
CA TYR A 165 -15.56 -3.85 -8.06
C TYR A 165 -16.77 -4.75 -7.81
N ALA A 166 -16.61 -5.83 -7.05
CA ALA A 166 -17.75 -6.63 -6.61
C ALA A 166 -18.80 -5.81 -5.85
N CYS A 167 -18.35 -4.99 -4.88
CA CYS A 167 -19.25 -4.07 -4.16
C CYS A 167 -19.92 -3.04 -5.09
N LYS A 168 -19.18 -2.53 -6.07
CA LYS A 168 -19.67 -1.52 -7.01
C LYS A 168 -20.68 -2.09 -8.02
N CYS A 169 -20.46 -3.33 -8.47
CA CYS A 169 -21.28 -4.03 -9.42
C CYS A 169 -22.39 -4.89 -8.77
N ASP A 170 -22.52 -4.84 -7.43
CA ASP A 170 -23.47 -5.64 -6.66
C ASP A 170 -23.32 -7.16 -6.86
N VAL A 171 -22.08 -7.61 -7.03
CA VAL A 171 -21.75 -9.04 -7.18
C VAL A 171 -22.00 -9.75 -5.84
N PRO A 172 -22.75 -10.88 -5.83
CA PRO A 172 -22.99 -11.64 -4.61
C PRO A 172 -21.70 -12.07 -3.92
N LYS A 173 -21.66 -11.98 -2.60
CA LYS A 173 -20.49 -12.36 -1.78
C LYS A 173 -20.02 -13.80 -2.06
N LYS A 174 -20.97 -14.72 -2.30
CA LYS A 174 -20.67 -16.12 -2.64
C LYS A 174 -19.86 -16.17 -3.93
N LYS A 175 -20.35 -15.54 -5.00
CA LYS A 175 -19.65 -15.50 -6.29
C LYS A 175 -18.25 -14.88 -6.16
N LEU A 176 -18.12 -13.74 -5.45
CA LEU A 176 -16.81 -13.14 -5.22
C LEU A 176 -15.86 -14.12 -4.52
N LYS A 177 -16.36 -14.84 -3.50
CA LYS A 177 -15.56 -15.83 -2.78
C LYS A 177 -15.09 -16.95 -3.67
N ASP A 178 -15.96 -17.50 -4.49
CA ASP A 178 -15.65 -18.57 -5.43
C ASP A 178 -14.62 -18.11 -6.48
N ASP A 179 -14.79 -16.92 -7.04
CA ASP A 179 -13.87 -16.34 -8.01
C ASP A 179 -12.48 -15.95 -7.40
N MET A 180 -12.39 -15.81 -6.08
CA MET A 180 -11.12 -15.53 -5.38
C MET A 180 -10.33 -16.79 -5.04
N TYR A 181 -10.96 -17.97 -5.02
CA TYR A 181 -10.33 -19.25 -4.71
C TYR A 181 -9.92 -20.03 -5.97
N ASN A 182 -10.53 -19.76 -7.11
CA ASN A 182 -10.19 -20.37 -8.42
C ASN A 182 -9.11 -19.54 -9.13
#